data_25a1db6da23a0b96d05e21b94330ba70
#
_entry.id   25a1db6da23a0b96d05e21b94330ba70
#
_cell.length_a   1.000
_cell.length_b   1.000
_cell.length_c   1.000
_cell.angle_alpha   90.00
_cell.angle_beta   90.00
_cell.angle_gamma   90.00
#
_symmetry.space_group_name_H-M   'P 1'
#
loop_
_entity.id
_entity.type
_entity.pdbx_description
1 polymer ?
#
loop_
_entity_poly.entity_id
_entity_poly.type
_entity_poly.pdbx_seq_one_letter_code
_entity_poly.pdbx_strand_id
1 'polypeptide(L)'
;MKKKLTGIVLLLLFFAMPLQGQAKVKAPKKQCHAYAVMDAGSGEVLFGQKANKKIYPASTAKLMTAIVCVEKGNVNSVIKTKSDVVYRTTPGTYSLGIGAGVKYTFKDLLHMSLMSSAADATDSLAVGVFGSKKACVEAMNEKCKELGLKKTHFDNPVGSDIGAGFNETYASAKEMAEICRYAMAMPLIRSTVAKAHYHTQKGGMDINTTNWFLKGMAYYDHDAYKVIGSKSGTTNAAGHVFIATATDDEGHELICAYFGNVSKESTFASIRSLFDYAFKSYKKGKITLTPSNYDVRSSKKYGDVYSEYSSLHCYPVQKDGLFDPNKAITRSQLGTMLGAIDSLKDNAALTAFITENANGTVSTVRFAQLIQELYPVTIADDKIEEALSACTGIENMSEETREAYASFVSGTLAVDDSCKAGNQLITRGQALLIADKLADYQMNYLAEHTQTQKAEVRQISGEYGTITLPAMSYTTFNKKWADSLAEQKEIQEKLSQTTTQNQKKNDSEKSDKSSIKNEN
;
A
#
# COMPACT_ATOMS: atom_id res chain seq x y z
N MET A 1 14.32 -7.74 -46.31
CA MET A 1 13.40 -7.00 -45.41
C MET A 1 12.29 -7.88 -44.78
N LYS A 2 12.43 -9.20 -44.62
CA LYS A 2 11.39 -10.09 -44.03
C LYS A 2 11.77 -10.76 -42.70
N LYS A 3 12.96 -10.47 -42.11
CA LYS A 3 13.44 -11.12 -40.85
C LYS A 3 13.34 -10.27 -39.60
N LYS A 4 12.90 -9.00 -39.70
CA LYS A 4 12.72 -8.09 -38.51
C LYS A 4 11.29 -8.05 -37.94
N LEU A 5 10.31 -8.64 -38.63
CA LEU A 5 8.91 -8.61 -38.16
C LEU A 5 8.55 -9.78 -37.22
N THR A 6 9.32 -10.88 -37.29
CA THR A 6 9.04 -12.12 -36.52
C THR A 6 9.45 -11.98 -35.04
N GLY A 7 10.46 -11.16 -34.73
CA GLY A 7 10.92 -10.95 -33.34
C GLY A 7 9.97 -10.07 -32.50
N ILE A 8 9.31 -9.11 -33.14
CA ILE A 8 8.36 -8.21 -32.46
C ILE A 8 7.04 -8.91 -32.13
N VAL A 9 6.61 -9.85 -32.99
CA VAL A 9 5.37 -10.62 -32.79
C VAL A 9 5.54 -11.66 -31.65
N LEU A 10 6.75 -12.21 -31.45
CA LEU A 10 7.00 -13.12 -30.34
C LEU A 10 7.05 -12.42 -28.97
N LEU A 11 7.58 -11.20 -28.93
CA LEU A 11 7.59 -10.38 -27.71
C LEU A 11 6.16 -9.97 -27.27
N LEU A 12 5.28 -9.69 -28.23
CA LEU A 12 3.88 -9.35 -27.97
C LEU A 12 3.04 -10.56 -27.49
N LEU A 13 3.42 -11.77 -27.86
CA LEU A 13 2.72 -12.98 -27.42
C LEU A 13 3.06 -13.42 -25.99
N PHE A 14 4.25 -13.08 -25.47
CA PHE A 14 4.61 -13.37 -24.08
C PHE A 14 4.01 -12.36 -23.08
N PHE A 15 3.70 -11.13 -23.50
CA PHE A 15 2.97 -10.14 -22.68
C PHE A 15 1.45 -10.31 -22.71
N ALA A 16 0.93 -11.21 -23.54
CA ALA A 16 -0.49 -11.57 -23.59
C ALA A 16 -0.79 -12.83 -22.77
N MET A 17 -0.06 -13.10 -21.67
CA MET A 17 -0.71 -13.84 -20.60
C MET A 17 -1.87 -12.95 -20.13
N PRO A 18 -3.13 -13.41 -20.25
CA PRO A 18 -4.22 -12.66 -19.66
C PRO A 18 -3.82 -12.50 -18.18
N LEU A 19 -3.69 -11.26 -17.68
CA LEU A 19 -4.13 -11.04 -16.32
C LEU A 19 -5.48 -11.75 -16.30
N GLN A 20 -5.54 -12.92 -15.67
CA GLN A 20 -6.79 -13.63 -15.51
C GLN A 20 -7.68 -12.61 -14.84
N GLY A 21 -8.52 -11.97 -15.65
CA GLY A 21 -9.44 -10.97 -15.18
C GLY A 21 -10.21 -11.65 -14.07
N GLN A 22 -9.90 -11.34 -12.83
CA GLN A 22 -10.54 -11.95 -11.67
C GLN A 22 -12.03 -11.89 -11.96
N ALA A 23 -12.70 -13.02 -11.92
CA ALA A 23 -14.12 -13.06 -12.16
C ALA A 23 -14.77 -12.09 -11.18
N LYS A 24 -15.13 -10.88 -11.68
CA LYS A 24 -15.66 -9.81 -10.84
C LYS A 24 -16.86 -10.34 -10.09
N VAL A 25 -16.69 -10.54 -8.79
CA VAL A 25 -17.83 -10.98 -7.97
C VAL A 25 -18.94 -9.94 -8.04
N LYS A 26 -20.18 -10.41 -8.11
CA LYS A 26 -21.34 -9.52 -8.19
C LYS A 26 -21.44 -8.68 -6.92
N ALA A 27 -21.40 -7.36 -7.07
CA ALA A 27 -21.53 -6.43 -5.95
C ALA A 27 -22.86 -6.59 -5.21
N PRO A 28 -22.89 -6.84 -3.88
CA PRO A 28 -24.12 -6.88 -3.12
C PRO A 28 -24.85 -5.53 -3.17
N LYS A 29 -26.16 -5.53 -3.44
CA LYS A 29 -26.96 -4.29 -3.38
C LYS A 29 -27.13 -3.83 -1.94
N LYS A 30 -26.92 -2.54 -1.69
CA LYS A 30 -27.08 -1.88 -0.38
C LYS A 30 -27.93 -0.62 -0.51
N GLN A 31 -28.62 -0.26 0.59
CA GLN A 31 -29.31 1.03 0.71
C GLN A 31 -28.31 2.12 1.08
N CYS A 32 -27.66 2.69 0.07
CA CYS A 32 -26.66 3.74 0.22
C CYS A 32 -26.49 4.54 -1.06
N HIS A 33 -25.83 5.70 -0.97
CA HIS A 33 -25.50 6.49 -2.14
C HIS A 33 -24.42 5.78 -2.98
N ALA A 34 -23.35 5.30 -2.34
CA ALA A 34 -22.27 4.58 -2.99
C ALA A 34 -21.46 3.77 -1.96
N TYR A 35 -20.78 2.71 -2.43
CA TYR A 35 -19.71 2.07 -1.68
C TYR A 35 -18.65 1.48 -2.61
N ALA A 36 -17.45 1.27 -2.06
CA ALA A 36 -16.36 0.51 -2.68
C ALA A 36 -15.73 -0.41 -1.63
N VAL A 37 -15.46 -1.66 -2.01
CA VAL A 37 -14.60 -2.57 -1.23
C VAL A 37 -13.32 -2.79 -2.02
N MET A 38 -12.20 -2.46 -1.40
CA MET A 38 -10.86 -2.44 -2.01
C MET A 38 -9.96 -3.42 -1.27
N ASP A 39 -9.17 -4.16 -2.01
CA ASP A 39 -7.99 -4.85 -1.49
C ASP A 39 -6.90 -3.82 -1.20
N ALA A 40 -6.53 -3.63 0.06
CA ALA A 40 -5.53 -2.63 0.44
C ALA A 40 -4.14 -2.98 -0.10
N GLY A 41 -3.85 -4.25 -0.24
CA GLY A 41 -2.58 -4.73 -0.77
C GLY A 41 -2.35 -4.27 -2.20
N SER A 42 -3.23 -4.59 -3.13
CA SER A 42 -3.11 -4.23 -4.54
C SER A 42 -3.67 -2.84 -4.88
N GLY A 43 -4.58 -2.28 -4.07
CA GLY A 43 -5.36 -1.08 -4.39
C GLY A 43 -6.51 -1.36 -5.37
N GLU A 44 -6.79 -2.62 -5.69
CA GLU A 44 -7.88 -2.98 -6.59
C GLU A 44 -9.25 -2.85 -5.89
N VAL A 45 -10.23 -2.27 -6.57
CA VAL A 45 -11.62 -2.30 -6.13
C VAL A 45 -12.24 -3.63 -6.54
N LEU A 46 -12.39 -4.53 -5.57
CA LEU A 46 -12.93 -5.87 -5.75
C LEU A 46 -14.39 -5.86 -6.21
N PHE A 47 -15.18 -4.99 -5.62
CA PHE A 47 -16.57 -4.73 -6.00
C PHE A 47 -17.06 -3.43 -5.35
N GLY A 48 -18.18 -2.90 -5.88
CA GLY A 48 -18.78 -1.67 -5.36
C GLY A 48 -20.12 -1.36 -5.99
N GLN A 49 -20.83 -0.38 -5.41
CA GLN A 49 -22.07 0.16 -5.94
C GLN A 49 -21.87 1.66 -6.19
N LYS A 50 -22.01 2.10 -7.44
CA LYS A 50 -21.81 3.49 -7.84
C LYS A 50 -20.48 4.08 -7.33
N ALA A 51 -19.42 3.25 -7.24
CA ALA A 51 -18.14 3.57 -6.59
C ALA A 51 -17.44 4.82 -7.14
N ASN A 52 -17.68 5.15 -8.40
CA ASN A 52 -17.13 6.33 -9.09
C ASN A 52 -18.09 7.54 -9.12
N LYS A 53 -19.30 7.43 -8.50
CA LYS A 53 -20.25 8.54 -8.46
C LYS A 53 -19.81 9.57 -7.42
N LYS A 54 -20.08 10.86 -7.69
CA LYS A 54 -19.87 11.96 -6.74
C LYS A 54 -20.67 11.72 -5.47
N ILE A 55 -20.01 11.83 -4.32
CA ILE A 55 -20.58 11.78 -2.97
C ILE A 55 -20.04 12.93 -2.13
N TYR A 56 -20.72 13.23 -1.04
CA TYR A 56 -20.21 14.11 0.00
C TYR A 56 -19.45 13.27 1.04
N PRO A 57 -18.14 13.55 1.25
CA PRO A 57 -17.32 12.74 2.15
C PRO A 57 -17.65 12.96 3.63
N ALA A 58 -18.28 14.07 3.99
CA ALA A 58 -18.48 14.49 5.38
C ALA A 58 -17.13 14.44 6.15
N SER A 59 -17.16 14.16 7.44
CA SER A 59 -15.94 14.10 8.26
C SER A 59 -14.93 13.00 7.87
N THR A 60 -15.19 12.16 6.87
CA THR A 60 -14.15 11.25 6.35
C THR A 60 -13.04 12.03 5.61
N ALA A 61 -13.31 13.27 5.18
CA ALA A 61 -12.31 14.21 4.65
C ALA A 61 -11.14 14.46 5.63
N LYS A 62 -11.38 14.31 6.96
CA LYS A 62 -10.34 14.44 7.98
C LYS A 62 -9.19 13.42 7.85
N LEU A 63 -9.38 12.34 7.10
CA LEU A 63 -8.27 11.45 6.73
C LEU A 63 -7.25 12.19 5.85
N MET A 64 -7.69 12.95 4.84
CA MET A 64 -6.78 13.74 4.00
C MET A 64 -6.11 14.86 4.81
N THR A 65 -6.86 15.55 5.68
CA THR A 65 -6.29 16.54 6.61
C THR A 65 -5.21 15.92 7.49
N ALA A 66 -5.46 14.72 8.04
CA ALA A 66 -4.48 14.00 8.85
C ALA A 66 -3.23 13.63 8.04
N ILE A 67 -3.40 13.11 6.80
CA ILE A 67 -2.29 12.79 5.89
C ILE A 67 -1.38 14.00 5.72
N VAL A 68 -1.91 15.11 5.24
CA VAL A 68 -1.08 16.29 4.94
C VAL A 68 -0.47 16.91 6.20
N CYS A 69 -1.17 16.86 7.34
CA CYS A 69 -0.63 17.32 8.60
C CYS A 69 0.53 16.44 9.10
N VAL A 70 0.43 15.13 8.98
CA VAL A 70 1.50 14.20 9.40
C VAL A 70 2.70 14.29 8.47
N GLU A 71 2.49 14.49 7.18
CA GLU A 71 3.60 14.64 6.20
C GLU A 71 4.37 15.96 6.34
N LYS A 72 3.68 17.05 6.65
CA LYS A 72 4.28 18.39 6.67
C LYS A 72 4.60 18.90 8.06
N GLY A 73 3.92 18.38 9.09
CA GLY A 73 4.02 18.85 10.46
C GLY A 73 5.14 18.17 11.26
N ASN A 74 5.56 18.82 12.33
CA ASN A 74 6.37 18.17 13.35
C ASN A 74 5.45 17.44 14.34
N VAL A 75 5.38 16.11 14.24
CA VAL A 75 4.51 15.24 15.06
C VAL A 75 4.83 15.26 16.56
N ASN A 76 5.96 15.83 16.95
CA ASN A 76 6.38 16.05 18.35
C ASN A 76 6.13 17.49 18.83
N SER A 77 5.54 18.34 18.00
CA SER A 77 5.26 19.75 18.37
C SER A 77 4.11 19.88 19.36
N VAL A 78 4.08 21.02 20.01
CA VAL A 78 2.96 21.48 20.85
C VAL A 78 2.32 22.67 20.18
N ILE A 79 1.01 22.57 19.93
CA ILE A 79 0.22 23.60 19.26
C ILE A 79 -0.62 24.33 20.30
N LYS A 80 -0.52 25.65 20.33
CA LYS A 80 -1.38 26.51 21.13
C LYS A 80 -2.62 26.89 20.32
N THR A 81 -3.80 26.57 20.82
CA THR A 81 -5.07 26.86 20.16
C THR A 81 -5.33 28.38 20.10
N LYS A 82 -5.97 28.80 19.02
CA LYS A 82 -6.34 30.22 18.78
C LYS A 82 -7.84 30.42 18.91
N SER A 83 -8.29 31.55 19.46
CA SER A 83 -9.71 31.86 19.67
C SER A 83 -10.50 31.92 18.35
N ASP A 84 -9.94 32.52 17.33
CA ASP A 84 -10.51 32.62 15.99
C ASP A 84 -10.63 31.26 15.26
N VAL A 85 -9.95 30.22 15.74
CA VAL A 85 -10.03 28.84 15.23
C VAL A 85 -11.06 28.04 16.01
N VAL A 86 -10.93 27.97 17.36
CA VAL A 86 -11.76 27.06 18.17
C VAL A 86 -13.21 27.55 18.32
N TYR A 87 -13.44 28.89 18.29
CA TYR A 87 -14.79 29.47 18.37
C TYR A 87 -15.42 29.77 17.00
N ARG A 88 -14.68 29.63 15.91
CA ARG A 88 -15.16 29.81 14.53
C ARG A 88 -14.99 28.56 13.70
N THR A 89 -15.42 27.42 14.27
CA THR A 89 -15.46 26.14 13.54
C THR A 89 -16.48 26.23 12.41
N THR A 90 -16.28 25.39 11.40
CA THR A 90 -17.18 25.30 10.26
C THR A 90 -18.61 24.92 10.74
N PRO A 91 -19.67 25.64 10.33
CA PRO A 91 -21.04 25.38 10.78
C PRO A 91 -21.48 23.92 10.56
N GLY A 92 -22.32 23.42 11.48
CA GLY A 92 -22.87 22.06 11.40
C GLY A 92 -21.88 20.94 11.72
N THR A 93 -20.71 21.26 12.26
CA THR A 93 -19.69 20.28 12.65
C THR A 93 -19.68 20.04 14.15
N TYR A 94 -19.28 18.83 14.56
CA TYR A 94 -19.07 18.46 15.96
C TYR A 94 -17.76 19.06 16.47
N SER A 95 -17.79 19.64 17.67
CA SER A 95 -16.64 20.17 18.39
C SER A 95 -16.58 19.60 19.80
N LEU A 96 -15.37 19.41 20.31
CA LEU A 96 -15.12 18.99 21.71
C LEU A 96 -15.20 20.18 22.70
N GLY A 97 -15.18 21.41 22.19
CA GLY A 97 -15.15 22.63 23.02
C GLY A 97 -13.75 22.86 23.60
N ILE A 98 -12.70 22.57 22.84
CA ILE A 98 -11.31 22.81 23.29
C ILE A 98 -11.09 24.31 23.51
N GLY A 99 -10.46 24.68 24.65
CA GLY A 99 -10.29 26.07 25.04
C GLY A 99 -9.28 26.82 24.15
N ALA A 100 -9.52 28.13 23.98
CA ALA A 100 -8.53 29.02 23.37
C ALA A 100 -7.34 29.24 24.29
N GLY A 101 -6.13 29.33 23.70
CA GLY A 101 -4.87 29.51 24.44
C GLY A 101 -4.34 28.24 25.12
N VAL A 102 -5.07 27.13 25.08
CA VAL A 102 -4.66 25.85 25.64
C VAL A 102 -3.61 25.21 24.72
N LYS A 103 -2.63 24.55 25.32
CA LYS A 103 -1.58 23.83 24.58
C LYS A 103 -1.94 22.35 24.50
N TYR A 104 -1.99 21.81 23.28
CA TYR A 104 -2.13 20.38 23.00
C TYR A 104 -0.92 19.89 22.22
N THR A 105 -0.55 18.62 22.35
CA THR A 105 0.43 18.03 21.44
C THR A 105 -0.20 17.84 20.05
N PHE A 106 0.63 17.76 19.01
CA PHE A 106 0.17 17.38 17.67
C PHE A 106 -0.65 16.08 17.73
N LYS A 107 -0.18 15.10 18.51
CA LYS A 107 -0.84 13.80 18.68
C LYS A 107 -2.19 13.92 19.37
N ASP A 108 -2.34 14.81 20.37
CA ASP A 108 -3.63 15.05 21.01
C ASP A 108 -4.67 15.54 20.00
N LEU A 109 -4.32 16.57 19.22
CA LEU A 109 -5.22 17.13 18.20
C LEU A 109 -5.54 16.11 17.10
N LEU A 110 -4.58 15.28 16.71
CA LEU A 110 -4.80 14.20 15.74
C LEU A 110 -5.78 13.15 16.28
N HIS A 111 -5.65 12.72 17.55
CA HIS A 111 -6.58 11.79 18.18
C HIS A 111 -7.98 12.38 18.29
N MET A 112 -8.12 13.61 18.75
CA MET A 112 -9.40 14.34 18.80
C MET A 112 -10.05 14.43 17.41
N SER A 113 -9.27 14.76 16.37
CA SER A 113 -9.73 14.87 14.99
C SER A 113 -10.24 13.54 14.43
N LEU A 114 -9.47 12.47 14.57
CA LEU A 114 -9.78 11.19 13.94
C LEU A 114 -10.73 10.32 14.76
N MET A 115 -10.56 10.25 16.09
CA MET A 115 -11.37 9.38 16.95
C MET A 115 -12.74 9.95 17.25
N SER A 116 -12.82 11.20 17.74
CA SER A 116 -14.09 11.86 18.08
C SER A 116 -14.67 12.72 16.96
N SER A 117 -13.91 12.90 15.86
CA SER A 117 -14.33 13.73 14.72
C SER A 117 -14.44 15.25 15.02
N ALA A 118 -13.72 15.74 16.03
CA ALA A 118 -13.78 17.13 16.51
C ALA A 118 -13.27 18.12 15.45
N ALA A 119 -14.11 19.08 15.09
CA ALA A 119 -13.78 20.11 14.09
C ALA A 119 -12.82 21.16 14.65
N ASP A 120 -13.00 21.58 15.89
CA ASP A 120 -12.12 22.53 16.58
C ASP A 120 -10.70 22.01 16.72
N ALA A 121 -10.53 20.72 17.02
CA ALA A 121 -9.22 20.07 17.04
C ALA A 121 -8.63 19.92 15.64
N THR A 122 -9.45 19.57 14.64
CA THR A 122 -9.00 19.43 13.24
C THR A 122 -8.53 20.76 12.68
N ASP A 123 -9.32 21.82 12.88
CA ASP A 123 -8.98 23.17 12.45
C ASP A 123 -7.73 23.70 13.20
N SER A 124 -7.60 23.39 14.50
CA SER A 124 -6.40 23.76 15.28
C SER A 124 -5.15 23.02 14.80
N LEU A 125 -5.27 21.74 14.43
CA LEU A 125 -4.17 20.96 13.84
C LEU A 125 -3.78 21.55 12.47
N ALA A 126 -4.76 21.80 11.60
CA ALA A 126 -4.54 22.38 10.28
C ALA A 126 -3.84 23.75 10.36
N VAL A 127 -4.34 24.64 11.22
CA VAL A 127 -3.73 25.97 11.41
C VAL A 127 -2.38 25.89 12.11
N GLY A 128 -2.21 24.94 13.04
CA GLY A 128 -0.93 24.72 13.73
C GLY A 128 0.20 24.27 12.79
N VAL A 129 -0.13 23.47 11.76
CA VAL A 129 0.83 22.97 10.79
C VAL A 129 1.03 23.95 9.62
N PHE A 130 -0.05 24.47 9.05
CA PHE A 130 -0.03 25.25 7.80
C PHE A 130 -0.19 26.76 8.00
N GLY A 131 -0.41 27.23 9.22
CA GLY A 131 -0.66 28.64 9.51
C GLY A 131 -2.10 29.11 9.24
N SER A 132 -2.83 28.47 8.32
CA SER A 132 -4.23 28.77 8.00
C SER A 132 -4.99 27.53 7.51
N LYS A 133 -6.34 27.56 7.62
CA LYS A 133 -7.21 26.52 7.03
C LYS A 133 -7.05 26.48 5.50
N LYS A 134 -6.93 27.65 4.86
CA LYS A 134 -6.75 27.76 3.40
C LYS A 134 -5.51 27.03 2.92
N ALA A 135 -4.36 27.27 3.54
CA ALA A 135 -3.11 26.60 3.17
C ALA A 135 -3.18 25.06 3.40
N CYS A 136 -3.91 24.62 4.43
CA CYS A 136 -4.17 23.19 4.63
C CYS A 136 -5.01 22.60 3.48
N VAL A 137 -6.07 23.29 3.05
CA VAL A 137 -6.93 22.88 1.92
C VAL A 137 -6.15 22.84 0.61
N GLU A 138 -5.27 23.79 0.37
CA GLU A 138 -4.37 23.78 -0.78
C GLU A 138 -3.49 22.52 -0.76
N ALA A 139 -2.91 22.18 0.40
CA ALA A 139 -2.11 20.95 0.57
C ALA A 139 -2.96 19.67 0.39
N MET A 140 -4.21 19.64 0.86
CA MET A 140 -5.12 18.52 0.66
C MET A 140 -5.41 18.29 -0.83
N ASN A 141 -5.68 19.35 -1.59
CA ASN A 141 -5.97 19.25 -3.01
C ASN A 141 -4.72 18.95 -3.84
N GLU A 142 -3.54 19.42 -3.42
CA GLU A 142 -2.27 19.01 -4.02
C GLU A 142 -2.02 17.51 -3.80
N LYS A 143 -2.24 17.00 -2.59
CA LYS A 143 -2.17 15.55 -2.32
C LYS A 143 -3.16 14.75 -3.17
N CYS A 144 -4.36 15.26 -3.43
CA CYS A 144 -5.29 14.63 -4.36
C CYS A 144 -4.68 14.49 -5.77
N LYS A 145 -3.96 15.51 -6.26
CA LYS A 145 -3.28 15.44 -7.57
C LYS A 145 -2.13 14.44 -7.55
N GLU A 146 -1.29 14.46 -6.49
CA GLU A 146 -0.19 13.51 -6.30
C GLU A 146 -0.68 12.05 -6.33
N LEU A 147 -1.84 11.78 -5.70
CA LEU A 147 -2.46 10.46 -5.67
C LEU A 147 -3.31 10.13 -6.93
N GLY A 148 -3.38 11.04 -7.90
CA GLY A 148 -4.16 10.85 -9.13
C GLY A 148 -5.68 10.85 -8.91
N LEU A 149 -6.19 11.46 -7.84
CA LEU A 149 -7.60 11.49 -7.49
C LEU A 149 -8.33 12.58 -8.30
N LYS A 150 -9.01 12.19 -9.37
CA LYS A 150 -9.65 13.11 -10.32
C LYS A 150 -11.09 13.50 -9.95
N LYS A 151 -11.69 12.78 -8.98
CA LYS A 151 -13.10 12.95 -8.55
C LYS A 151 -13.20 13.38 -7.10
N THR A 152 -12.12 13.95 -6.54
CA THR A 152 -12.06 14.41 -5.16
C THR A 152 -11.55 15.83 -5.11
N HIS A 153 -12.26 16.67 -4.34
CA HIS A 153 -11.88 18.05 -4.05
C HIS A 153 -12.35 18.42 -2.66
N PHE A 154 -11.58 19.22 -1.96
CA PHE A 154 -11.86 19.73 -0.62
C PHE A 154 -11.83 21.25 -0.61
N ASP A 155 -12.77 21.88 0.10
CA ASP A 155 -12.85 23.34 0.35
C ASP A 155 -12.63 23.69 1.83
N ASN A 156 -12.66 22.69 2.71
CA ASN A 156 -12.37 22.86 4.13
C ASN A 156 -11.72 21.61 4.74
N PRO A 157 -10.98 21.74 5.87
CA PRO A 157 -10.26 20.61 6.48
C PRO A 157 -11.16 19.57 7.15
N VAL A 158 -12.42 19.87 7.41
CA VAL A 158 -13.31 19.06 8.27
C VAL A 158 -14.34 18.25 7.47
N GLY A 159 -14.50 18.54 6.16
CA GLY A 159 -15.44 17.87 5.28
C GLY A 159 -16.90 18.30 5.49
N SER A 160 -17.13 19.53 5.98
CA SER A 160 -18.48 20.10 6.04
C SER A 160 -18.99 20.38 4.63
N ASP A 161 -20.28 20.15 4.43
CA ASP A 161 -21.03 20.46 3.22
C ASP A 161 -22.04 21.61 3.45
N ILE A 162 -21.84 22.42 4.52
CA ILE A 162 -22.71 23.52 4.93
C ILE A 162 -21.97 24.85 4.73
N GLY A 163 -22.59 25.80 4.03
CA GLY A 163 -22.10 27.17 3.85
C GLY A 163 -21.85 27.54 2.39
N ALA A 164 -21.24 28.71 2.15
CA ALA A 164 -20.80 29.13 0.82
C ALA A 164 -19.70 28.19 0.31
N GLY A 165 -19.77 27.76 -0.95
CA GLY A 165 -18.82 26.78 -1.51
C GLY A 165 -19.23 25.31 -1.31
N PHE A 166 -20.40 25.07 -0.81
CA PHE A 166 -20.99 23.77 -0.50
C PHE A 166 -20.81 22.68 -1.58
N ASN A 167 -20.83 23.05 -2.86
CA ASN A 167 -20.65 22.11 -3.97
C ASN A 167 -19.19 21.77 -4.27
N GLU A 168 -18.25 22.34 -3.55
CA GLU A 168 -16.81 22.23 -3.83
C GLU A 168 -16.17 21.06 -3.08
N THR A 169 -16.72 20.65 -1.91
CA THR A 169 -16.26 19.43 -1.22
C THR A 169 -17.00 18.21 -1.72
N TYR A 170 -16.32 17.39 -2.48
CA TYR A 170 -16.86 16.12 -3.00
C TYR A 170 -15.75 15.07 -3.18
N ALA A 171 -16.15 13.81 -3.27
CA ALA A 171 -15.27 12.70 -3.56
C ALA A 171 -16.02 11.58 -4.32
N SER A 172 -15.37 10.45 -4.56
CA SER A 172 -16.02 9.20 -4.92
C SER A 172 -15.69 8.11 -3.87
N ALA A 173 -16.54 7.10 -3.74
CA ALA A 173 -16.28 6.02 -2.79
C ALA A 173 -14.96 5.28 -3.09
N LYS A 174 -14.62 5.10 -4.38
CA LYS A 174 -13.34 4.54 -4.81
C LYS A 174 -12.17 5.39 -4.34
N GLU A 175 -12.21 6.70 -4.57
CA GLU A 175 -11.09 7.57 -4.23
C GLU A 175 -10.97 7.80 -2.72
N MET A 176 -12.08 7.76 -1.97
CA MET A 176 -12.03 7.77 -0.51
C MET A 176 -11.45 6.46 0.07
N ALA A 177 -11.66 5.32 -0.60
CA ALA A 177 -10.97 4.09 -0.24
C ALA A 177 -9.46 4.20 -0.49
N GLU A 178 -9.03 4.84 -1.57
CA GLU A 178 -7.61 5.10 -1.86
C GLU A 178 -6.98 6.06 -0.84
N ILE A 179 -7.68 7.14 -0.47
CA ILE A 179 -7.24 8.03 0.62
C ILE A 179 -7.07 7.25 1.92
N CYS A 180 -8.01 6.36 2.24
CA CYS A 180 -7.91 5.52 3.42
C CYS A 180 -6.71 4.56 3.32
N ARG A 181 -6.48 3.94 2.17
CA ARG A 181 -5.33 3.06 1.92
C ARG A 181 -4.01 3.78 2.18
N TYR A 182 -3.87 5.00 1.69
CA TYR A 182 -2.70 5.84 1.92
C TYR A 182 -2.58 6.22 3.42
N ALA A 183 -3.68 6.65 4.06
CA ALA A 183 -3.69 6.99 5.49
C ALA A 183 -3.30 5.80 6.39
N MET A 184 -3.81 4.60 6.08
CA MET A 184 -3.52 3.38 6.84
C MET A 184 -2.08 2.87 6.64
N ALA A 185 -1.38 3.30 5.60
CA ALA A 185 0.05 3.07 5.43
C ALA A 185 0.91 3.97 6.35
N MET A 186 0.33 4.99 6.99
CA MET A 186 1.03 5.89 7.91
C MET A 186 0.87 5.39 9.36
N PRO A 187 1.95 4.93 10.04
CA PRO A 187 1.86 4.28 11.36
C PRO A 187 1.15 5.12 12.41
N LEU A 188 1.35 6.45 12.42
CA LEU A 188 0.72 7.34 13.39
C LEU A 188 -0.80 7.45 13.17
N ILE A 189 -1.26 7.55 11.93
CA ILE A 189 -2.70 7.59 11.62
C ILE A 189 -3.32 6.23 11.94
N ARG A 190 -2.72 5.14 11.48
CA ARG A 190 -3.19 3.78 11.75
C ARG A 190 -3.34 3.50 13.24
N SER A 191 -2.32 3.79 14.04
CA SER A 191 -2.37 3.58 15.49
C SER A 191 -3.39 4.50 16.18
N THR A 192 -3.65 5.69 15.63
CA THR A 192 -4.66 6.62 16.16
C THR A 192 -6.07 6.07 15.94
N VAL A 193 -6.41 5.67 14.71
CA VAL A 193 -7.78 5.21 14.39
C VAL A 193 -8.11 3.82 14.95
N ALA A 194 -7.11 3.05 15.34
CA ALA A 194 -7.27 1.74 15.98
C ALA A 194 -7.62 1.80 17.48
N LYS A 195 -7.56 2.99 18.10
CA LYS A 195 -7.84 3.14 19.54
C LYS A 195 -9.33 3.33 19.80
N ALA A 196 -9.84 2.63 20.80
CA ALA A 196 -11.20 2.83 21.31
C ALA A 196 -11.26 4.04 22.25
N HIS A 197 -10.20 4.27 23.02
CA HIS A 197 -10.08 5.34 24.01
C HIS A 197 -8.68 5.96 23.99
N TYR A 198 -8.59 7.25 24.28
CA TYR A 198 -7.32 7.99 24.37
C TYR A 198 -7.46 9.11 25.41
N HIS A 199 -6.52 9.17 26.37
CA HIS A 199 -6.36 10.30 27.27
C HIS A 199 -5.31 11.25 26.71
N THR A 200 -5.64 12.55 26.60
CA THR A 200 -4.72 13.53 26.03
C THR A 200 -3.49 13.75 26.91
N GLN A 201 -2.33 13.89 26.29
CA GLN A 201 -1.07 14.16 26.98
C GLN A 201 -1.06 15.57 27.61
N LYS A 202 -1.81 16.48 26.98
CA LYS A 202 -2.02 17.85 27.48
C LYS A 202 -3.49 18.20 27.38
N GLY A 203 -3.97 19.02 28.34
CA GLY A 203 -5.36 19.45 28.38
C GLY A 203 -6.33 18.53 29.13
N GLY A 204 -5.90 17.34 29.57
CA GLY A 204 -6.64 16.46 30.50
C GLY A 204 -8.00 15.98 29.98
N MET A 205 -8.11 15.63 28.68
CA MET A 205 -9.38 15.21 28.07
C MET A 205 -9.39 13.71 27.74
N ASP A 206 -10.52 13.06 27.99
CA ASP A 206 -10.79 11.69 27.60
C ASP A 206 -11.52 11.64 26.26
N ILE A 207 -10.92 10.99 25.28
CA ILE A 207 -11.40 10.91 23.91
C ILE A 207 -11.88 9.48 23.61
N ASN A 208 -13.15 9.36 23.26
CA ASN A 208 -13.74 8.10 22.81
C ASN A 208 -13.91 8.08 21.31
N THR A 209 -13.65 6.92 20.71
CA THR A 209 -13.84 6.73 19.28
C THR A 209 -15.33 6.74 18.89
N THR A 210 -15.61 7.26 17.68
CA THR A 210 -16.92 7.15 17.03
C THR A 210 -17.08 5.81 16.27
N ASN A 211 -16.03 5.01 16.20
CA ASN A 211 -16.02 3.72 15.53
C ASN A 211 -16.63 2.65 16.44
N TRP A 212 -17.80 2.19 16.10
CA TRP A 212 -18.50 1.15 16.88
C TRP A 212 -17.87 -0.23 16.74
N PHE A 213 -17.10 -0.52 15.72
CA PHE A 213 -16.34 -1.75 15.64
C PHE A 213 -15.29 -1.89 16.74
N LEU A 214 -14.89 -0.82 17.42
CA LEU A 214 -13.89 -0.82 18.50
C LEU A 214 -14.47 -0.72 19.91
N LYS A 215 -15.81 -0.61 20.05
CA LYS A 215 -16.47 -0.36 21.34
C LYS A 215 -17.06 -1.61 22.01
N GLY A 216 -16.71 -2.80 21.58
CA GLY A 216 -17.23 -4.05 22.17
C GLY A 216 -18.75 -4.25 22.04
N MET A 217 -19.36 -3.72 20.99
CA MET A 217 -20.77 -3.95 20.66
C MET A 217 -20.93 -5.18 19.77
N ALA A 218 -22.13 -5.77 19.64
CA ALA A 218 -22.43 -7.04 18.95
C ALA A 218 -22.00 -7.14 17.45
N TYR A 219 -21.40 -6.10 16.89
CA TYR A 219 -20.90 -6.07 15.51
C TYR A 219 -19.42 -6.45 15.38
N TYR A 220 -18.70 -6.77 16.47
CA TYR A 220 -17.26 -6.70 16.57
C TYR A 220 -16.52 -8.00 16.54
N ASP A 221 -17.04 -9.03 17.18
CA ASP A 221 -16.37 -10.30 17.27
C ASP A 221 -16.63 -11.09 16.00
N HIS A 222 -15.58 -11.21 15.19
CA HIS A 222 -15.58 -12.06 14.02
C HIS A 222 -14.31 -12.90 14.02
N ASP A 223 -14.45 -14.22 14.03
CA ASP A 223 -13.32 -15.16 14.03
C ASP A 223 -12.51 -15.11 12.73
N ALA A 224 -13.06 -14.54 11.67
CA ALA A 224 -12.46 -14.56 10.33
C ALA A 224 -11.64 -13.30 9.98
N TYR A 225 -11.84 -12.19 10.70
CA TYR A 225 -11.11 -10.93 10.49
C TYR A 225 -11.31 -9.96 11.65
N LYS A 226 -10.43 -8.97 11.75
CA LYS A 226 -10.47 -7.90 12.75
C LYS A 226 -10.64 -6.54 12.08
N VAL A 227 -11.60 -5.73 12.52
CA VAL A 227 -11.72 -4.34 12.06
C VAL A 227 -10.75 -3.46 12.86
N ILE A 228 -9.83 -2.78 12.16
CA ILE A 228 -8.75 -1.98 12.78
C ILE A 228 -9.10 -0.49 12.91
N GLY A 229 -9.98 0.03 12.09
CA GLY A 229 -10.34 1.44 12.05
C GLY A 229 -11.18 1.69 10.82
N SER A 230 -11.65 2.84 10.54
CA SER A 230 -10.98 4.09 10.29
C SER A 230 -11.81 5.32 10.70
N LYS A 231 -12.67 5.93 9.77
CA LYS A 231 -13.28 7.25 10.02
C LYS A 231 -14.77 7.30 9.72
N SER A 232 -15.55 7.84 10.66
CA SER A 232 -16.98 8.14 10.51
C SER A 232 -17.22 9.56 10.00
N GLY A 233 -18.41 9.78 9.45
CA GLY A 233 -18.94 11.10 9.14
C GLY A 233 -20.45 11.08 9.05
N THR A 234 -21.06 12.26 9.22
CA THR A 234 -22.50 12.48 9.06
C THR A 234 -22.75 13.94 8.73
N THR A 235 -23.50 14.20 7.68
CA THR A 235 -24.14 15.47 7.38
C THR A 235 -25.52 15.20 6.77
N ASN A 236 -26.36 16.21 6.65
CA ASN A 236 -27.68 16.03 6.04
C ASN A 236 -27.57 15.57 4.57
N ALA A 237 -26.61 16.10 3.81
CA ALA A 237 -26.44 15.73 2.39
C ALA A 237 -25.69 14.40 2.21
N ALA A 238 -24.70 14.13 3.06
CA ALA A 238 -23.93 12.89 2.99
C ALA A 238 -24.70 11.68 3.53
N GLY A 239 -25.64 11.86 4.47
CA GLY A 239 -26.16 10.79 5.30
C GLY A 239 -25.11 10.23 6.26
N HIS A 240 -25.33 9.04 6.79
CA HIS A 240 -24.32 8.33 7.57
C HIS A 240 -23.27 7.70 6.66
N VAL A 241 -21.99 7.99 6.93
CA VAL A 241 -20.85 7.52 6.16
C VAL A 241 -19.81 6.90 7.09
N PHE A 242 -19.15 5.85 6.63
CA PHE A 242 -18.02 5.26 7.35
C PHE A 242 -17.04 4.62 6.38
N ILE A 243 -15.75 4.82 6.63
CA ILE A 243 -14.69 4.07 5.99
C ILE A 243 -14.13 3.13 7.03
N ALA A 244 -14.11 1.84 6.74
CA ALA A 244 -13.59 0.82 7.63
C ALA A 244 -12.43 0.07 6.98
N THR A 245 -11.49 -0.38 7.80
CA THR A 245 -10.38 -1.24 7.41
C THR A 245 -10.44 -2.51 8.26
N ALA A 246 -10.38 -3.67 7.62
CA ALA A 246 -10.38 -4.97 8.29
C ALA A 246 -9.22 -5.84 7.80
N THR A 247 -8.63 -6.62 8.69
CA THR A 247 -7.53 -7.54 8.39
C THR A 247 -7.85 -8.96 8.84
N ASP A 248 -7.44 -9.96 8.05
CA ASP A 248 -7.46 -11.37 8.45
C ASP A 248 -6.13 -11.81 9.08
N ASP A 249 -6.04 -13.09 9.48
CA ASP A 249 -4.85 -13.66 10.09
C ASP A 249 -3.71 -13.93 9.08
N GLU A 250 -4.01 -13.83 7.78
CA GLU A 250 -3.02 -13.99 6.70
C GLU A 250 -2.40 -12.64 6.27
N GLY A 251 -2.82 -11.53 6.92
CA GLY A 251 -2.31 -10.18 6.64
C GLY A 251 -2.97 -9.50 5.44
N HIS A 252 -4.03 -10.06 4.88
CA HIS A 252 -4.85 -9.38 3.89
C HIS A 252 -5.65 -8.29 4.56
N GLU A 253 -5.72 -7.14 3.92
CA GLU A 253 -6.44 -5.99 4.43
C GLU A 253 -7.45 -5.49 3.41
N LEU A 254 -8.68 -5.34 3.84
CA LEU A 254 -9.78 -4.79 3.05
C LEU A 254 -10.17 -3.40 3.55
N ILE A 255 -10.47 -2.51 2.62
CA ILE A 255 -11.03 -1.19 2.92
C ILE A 255 -12.45 -1.13 2.35
N CYS A 256 -13.42 -0.82 3.19
CA CYS A 256 -14.79 -0.55 2.79
C CYS A 256 -15.12 0.94 2.99
N ALA A 257 -15.25 1.69 1.90
CA ALA A 257 -15.69 3.07 1.89
C ALA A 257 -17.19 3.11 1.57
N TYR A 258 -18.03 3.49 2.56
CA TYR A 258 -19.48 3.38 2.50
C TYR A 258 -20.15 4.73 2.80
N PHE A 259 -21.04 5.19 1.90
CA PHE A 259 -21.60 6.54 1.89
C PHE A 259 -23.09 6.57 1.69
N GLY A 260 -23.78 7.39 2.49
CA GLY A 260 -25.18 7.74 2.27
C GLY A 260 -26.18 6.73 2.79
N ASN A 261 -26.03 6.28 4.04
CA ASN A 261 -27.04 5.46 4.70
C ASN A 261 -27.98 6.32 5.56
N VAL A 262 -29.12 5.75 5.88
CA VAL A 262 -30.18 6.41 6.68
C VAL A 262 -29.90 6.37 8.18
N SER A 263 -29.13 5.39 8.67
CA SER A 263 -28.76 5.29 10.08
C SER A 263 -27.35 4.80 10.29
N LYS A 264 -26.81 5.06 11.48
CA LYS A 264 -25.48 4.62 11.89
C LYS A 264 -25.44 3.09 12.02
N GLU A 265 -26.44 2.48 12.63
CA GLU A 265 -26.57 1.04 12.83
C GLU A 265 -26.55 0.29 11.50
N SER A 266 -27.37 0.73 10.55
CA SER A 266 -27.43 0.09 9.22
C SER A 266 -26.14 0.31 8.42
N THR A 267 -25.39 1.39 8.66
CA THR A 267 -24.06 1.62 8.08
C THR A 267 -23.09 0.54 8.55
N PHE A 268 -22.96 0.34 9.86
CA PHE A 268 -22.04 -0.66 10.42
C PHE A 268 -22.42 -2.09 10.04
N ALA A 269 -23.73 -2.45 10.11
CA ALA A 269 -24.24 -3.74 9.67
C ALA A 269 -23.97 -4.01 8.17
N SER A 270 -24.14 -2.99 7.33
CA SER A 270 -23.85 -3.10 5.89
C SER A 270 -22.37 -3.34 5.62
N ILE A 271 -21.47 -2.58 6.27
CA ILE A 271 -20.03 -2.73 6.13
C ILE A 271 -19.58 -4.13 6.57
N ARG A 272 -20.07 -4.61 7.73
CA ARG A 272 -19.80 -5.97 8.19
C ARG A 272 -20.18 -6.99 7.11
N SER A 273 -21.39 -6.92 6.60
CA SER A 273 -21.85 -7.88 5.59
C SER A 273 -21.06 -7.81 4.27
N LEU A 274 -20.44 -6.67 3.95
CA LEU A 274 -19.56 -6.52 2.80
C LEU A 274 -18.19 -7.15 3.04
N PHE A 275 -17.63 -7.02 4.25
CA PHE A 275 -16.40 -7.74 4.63
C PHE A 275 -16.63 -9.25 4.68
N ASP A 276 -17.74 -9.72 5.28
CA ASP A 276 -18.11 -11.13 5.30
C ASP A 276 -18.19 -11.70 3.88
N TYR A 277 -18.81 -10.95 2.96
CA TYR A 277 -18.92 -11.33 1.56
C TYR A 277 -17.55 -11.40 0.87
N ALA A 278 -16.68 -10.44 1.11
CA ALA A 278 -15.35 -10.37 0.50
C ALA A 278 -14.46 -11.52 0.99
N PHE A 279 -14.26 -11.67 2.30
CA PHE A 279 -13.43 -12.75 2.87
C PHE A 279 -13.99 -14.14 2.55
N LYS A 280 -15.31 -14.31 2.54
CA LYS A 280 -15.94 -15.56 2.08
C LYS A 280 -15.71 -15.83 0.60
N SER A 281 -15.65 -14.78 -0.22
CA SER A 281 -15.34 -14.90 -1.65
C SER A 281 -13.89 -15.26 -1.87
N TYR A 282 -12.95 -14.71 -1.08
CA TYR A 282 -11.55 -15.09 -1.06
C TYR A 282 -11.37 -16.56 -0.68
N LYS A 283 -11.91 -17.00 0.46
CA LYS A 283 -11.86 -18.42 0.89
C LYS A 283 -12.44 -19.41 -0.13
N LYS A 284 -13.32 -18.95 -1.02
CA LYS A 284 -13.88 -19.74 -2.12
C LYS A 284 -13.12 -19.61 -3.45
N GLY A 285 -11.97 -18.96 -3.45
CA GLY A 285 -11.14 -18.73 -4.64
C GLY A 285 -11.81 -17.87 -5.71
N LYS A 286 -12.83 -17.04 -5.35
CA LYS A 286 -13.53 -16.17 -6.31
C LYS A 286 -12.87 -14.82 -6.49
N ILE A 287 -12.07 -14.40 -5.55
CA ILE A 287 -11.21 -13.20 -5.59
C ILE A 287 -9.86 -13.56 -5.00
N THR A 288 -8.84 -12.83 -5.40
CA THR A 288 -7.51 -12.86 -4.80
C THR A 288 -7.33 -11.64 -3.90
N LEU A 289 -6.63 -11.81 -2.78
CA LEU A 289 -6.23 -10.72 -1.91
C LEU A 289 -4.71 -10.66 -1.83
N THR A 290 -4.19 -9.46 -1.68
CA THR A 290 -2.76 -9.19 -1.59
C THR A 290 -2.42 -8.73 -0.18
N PRO A 291 -1.39 -9.28 0.49
CA PRO A 291 -0.95 -8.79 1.81
C PRO A 291 -0.67 -7.29 1.80
N SER A 292 -1.08 -6.59 2.85
CA SER A 292 -1.03 -5.12 2.86
C SER A 292 0.38 -4.56 3.06
N ASN A 293 1.18 -5.11 3.99
CA ASN A 293 2.56 -4.71 4.32
C ASN A 293 2.78 -3.18 4.26
N TYR A 294 1.85 -2.44 4.86
CA TYR A 294 1.76 -0.98 4.74
C TYR A 294 3.01 -0.25 5.26
N ASP A 295 3.71 -0.82 6.21
CA ASP A 295 4.92 -0.25 6.84
C ASP A 295 6.11 -0.18 5.87
N VAL A 296 6.23 -1.12 4.94
CA VAL A 296 7.27 -1.11 3.92
C VAL A 296 6.85 -0.34 2.67
N ARG A 297 5.58 -0.40 2.27
CA ARG A 297 5.08 0.31 1.08
C ARG A 297 5.25 1.81 1.15
N SER A 298 5.08 2.41 2.33
CA SER A 298 5.25 3.85 2.55
C SER A 298 6.71 4.26 2.79
N SER A 299 7.63 3.31 2.85
CA SER A 299 9.04 3.58 3.07
C SER A 299 9.70 4.16 1.83
N LYS A 300 10.35 5.32 1.96
CA LYS A 300 11.19 5.90 0.89
C LYS A 300 12.38 5.01 0.49
N LYS A 301 12.85 4.17 1.43
CA LYS A 301 14.02 3.29 1.22
C LYS A 301 13.62 1.97 0.56
N TYR A 302 12.44 1.43 0.89
CA TYR A 302 12.07 0.05 0.54
C TYR A 302 10.82 -0.05 -0.33
N GLY A 303 9.94 0.97 -0.31
CA GLY A 303 8.58 0.86 -0.85
C GLY A 303 8.52 0.59 -2.35
N ASP A 304 9.46 1.16 -3.09
CA ASP A 304 9.53 0.97 -4.53
C ASP A 304 9.89 -0.48 -4.88
N VAL A 305 10.95 -1.01 -4.27
CA VAL A 305 11.37 -2.42 -4.49
C VAL A 305 10.29 -3.39 -3.98
N TYR A 306 9.72 -3.12 -2.80
CA TYR A 306 8.62 -3.94 -2.28
C TYR A 306 7.43 -3.97 -3.24
N SER A 307 7.03 -2.83 -3.77
CA SER A 307 5.86 -2.72 -4.65
C SER A 307 6.03 -3.49 -5.96
N GLU A 308 7.26 -3.59 -6.47
CA GLU A 308 7.59 -4.34 -7.68
C GLU A 308 7.33 -5.85 -7.50
N TYR A 309 7.72 -6.40 -6.35
CA TYR A 309 7.65 -7.84 -6.11
C TYR A 309 6.46 -8.31 -5.24
N SER A 310 5.66 -7.38 -4.73
CA SER A 310 4.59 -7.71 -3.77
C SER A 310 3.53 -8.66 -4.34
N SER A 311 3.27 -8.60 -5.65
CA SER A 311 2.31 -9.48 -6.33
C SER A 311 2.74 -10.94 -6.38
N LEU A 312 4.02 -11.23 -6.12
CA LEU A 312 4.57 -12.59 -6.17
C LEU A 312 4.47 -13.32 -4.83
N HIS A 313 4.06 -12.62 -3.75
CA HIS A 313 3.99 -13.16 -2.39
C HIS A 313 5.30 -13.84 -1.91
N CYS A 314 6.43 -13.40 -2.43
CA CYS A 314 7.74 -13.93 -2.08
C CYS A 314 8.37 -13.29 -0.84
N TYR A 315 7.66 -12.40 -0.18
CA TYR A 315 8.13 -11.70 1.01
C TYR A 315 7.40 -12.14 2.27
N PRO A 316 8.10 -12.17 3.43
CA PRO A 316 7.49 -12.57 4.68
C PRO A 316 6.42 -11.57 5.12
N VAL A 317 5.24 -12.07 5.48
CA VAL A 317 4.14 -11.31 6.04
C VAL A 317 3.93 -11.71 7.49
N GLN A 318 3.70 -10.74 8.37
CA GLN A 318 3.29 -10.98 9.74
C GLN A 318 1.77 -11.11 9.84
N LYS A 319 1.28 -11.78 10.89
CA LYS A 319 -0.17 -11.91 11.15
C LYS A 319 -0.91 -10.58 11.27
N ASP A 320 -0.22 -9.50 11.63
CA ASP A 320 -0.77 -8.15 11.71
C ASP A 320 -0.67 -7.35 10.41
N GLY A 321 -0.22 -7.99 9.33
CA GLY A 321 -0.05 -7.37 8.02
C GLY A 321 1.17 -6.45 7.91
N LEU A 322 2.12 -6.53 8.86
CA LEU A 322 3.37 -5.77 8.83
C LEU A 322 4.47 -6.54 8.11
N PHE A 323 5.34 -5.82 7.43
CA PHE A 323 6.59 -6.34 6.92
C PHE A 323 7.72 -6.25 7.95
N ASP A 324 7.69 -5.23 8.82
CA ASP A 324 8.72 -4.93 9.83
C ASP A 324 10.12 -4.82 9.21
N PRO A 325 10.41 -3.83 8.37
CA PRO A 325 11.66 -3.77 7.59
C PRO A 325 12.93 -3.69 8.47
N ASN A 326 12.80 -3.24 9.71
CA ASN A 326 13.92 -3.13 10.66
C ASN A 326 14.13 -4.40 11.51
N LYS A 327 13.25 -5.38 11.41
CA LYS A 327 13.37 -6.64 12.15
C LYS A 327 14.37 -7.56 11.47
N ALA A 328 15.16 -8.29 12.27
CA ALA A 328 16.06 -9.30 11.75
C ALA A 328 15.29 -10.38 10.97
N ILE A 329 15.81 -10.74 9.80
CA ILE A 329 15.23 -11.80 8.96
C ILE A 329 15.67 -13.18 9.46
N THR A 330 14.77 -14.17 9.37
CA THR A 330 15.13 -15.57 9.61
C THR A 330 15.66 -16.23 8.33
N ARG A 331 16.38 -17.34 8.46
CA ARG A 331 16.90 -18.10 7.31
C ARG A 331 15.77 -18.59 6.39
N SER A 332 14.66 -19.07 6.98
CA SER A 332 13.47 -19.47 6.20
C SER A 332 12.87 -18.31 5.41
N GLN A 333 12.73 -17.14 6.04
CA GLN A 333 12.21 -15.95 5.37
C GLN A 333 13.14 -15.46 4.25
N LEU A 334 14.45 -15.43 4.52
CA LEU A 334 15.46 -15.08 3.52
C LEU A 334 15.45 -16.09 2.36
N GLY A 335 15.34 -17.38 2.67
CA GLY A 335 15.23 -18.43 1.66
C GLY A 335 14.01 -18.29 0.75
N THR A 336 12.85 -17.90 1.31
CA THR A 336 11.65 -17.58 0.51
C THR A 336 11.91 -16.41 -0.44
N MET A 337 12.59 -15.36 0.03
CA MET A 337 12.90 -14.19 -0.82
C MET A 337 13.92 -14.51 -1.91
N LEU A 338 15.00 -15.19 -1.56
CA LEU A 338 16.05 -15.57 -2.53
C LEU A 338 15.58 -16.67 -3.49
N GLY A 339 14.77 -17.62 -3.02
CA GLY A 339 14.20 -18.68 -3.86
C GLY A 339 13.18 -18.18 -4.89
N ALA A 340 12.74 -16.93 -4.80
CA ALA A 340 11.98 -16.26 -5.84
C ALA A 340 12.84 -15.89 -7.07
N ILE A 341 14.16 -15.81 -6.90
CA ILE A 341 15.12 -15.66 -8.00
C ILE A 341 15.24 -17.02 -8.70
N ASP A 342 14.87 -17.10 -9.95
CA ASP A 342 14.61 -18.35 -10.68
C ASP A 342 15.77 -19.35 -10.63
N SER A 343 17.01 -18.86 -10.71
CA SER A 343 18.22 -19.71 -10.62
C SER A 343 18.53 -20.23 -9.21
N LEU A 344 17.91 -19.67 -8.18
CA LEU A 344 18.12 -20.08 -6.79
C LEU A 344 16.98 -20.95 -6.26
N LYS A 345 15.92 -21.15 -7.02
CA LYS A 345 14.69 -21.83 -6.59
C LYS A 345 14.94 -23.21 -6.00
N ASP A 346 15.79 -24.01 -6.63
CA ASP A 346 16.13 -25.37 -6.21
C ASP A 346 17.61 -25.51 -5.86
N ASN A 347 18.27 -24.41 -5.47
CA ASN A 347 19.70 -24.40 -5.18
C ASN A 347 20.01 -25.18 -3.89
N ALA A 348 20.94 -26.12 -3.98
CA ALA A 348 21.31 -27.01 -2.88
C ALA A 348 21.92 -26.26 -1.69
N ALA A 349 22.79 -25.26 -1.93
CA ALA A 349 23.41 -24.45 -0.88
C ALA A 349 22.35 -23.61 -0.14
N LEU A 350 21.41 -22.98 -0.85
CA LEU A 350 20.31 -22.25 -0.25
C LEU A 350 19.41 -23.17 0.58
N THR A 351 19.10 -24.37 0.09
CA THR A 351 18.31 -25.37 0.80
C THR A 351 19.02 -25.83 2.08
N ALA A 352 20.33 -26.13 2.01
CA ALA A 352 21.13 -26.50 3.17
C ALA A 352 21.17 -25.37 4.22
N PHE A 353 21.38 -24.14 3.78
CA PHE A 353 21.37 -22.94 4.65
C PHE A 353 20.06 -22.78 5.41
N ILE A 354 18.92 -23.01 4.76
CA ILE A 354 17.59 -22.93 5.42
C ILE A 354 17.42 -24.06 6.42
N THR A 355 17.74 -25.30 6.04
CA THR A 355 17.49 -26.50 6.87
C THR A 355 18.38 -26.59 8.09
N GLU A 356 19.57 -26.01 8.07
CA GLU A 356 20.48 -25.95 9.22
C GLU A 356 19.84 -25.27 10.44
N ASN A 357 19.14 -24.15 10.27
CA ASN A 357 18.38 -23.46 11.32
C ASN A 357 17.31 -22.53 10.73
N ALA A 358 16.18 -23.03 10.32
CA ALA A 358 15.13 -22.28 9.63
C ALA A 358 14.67 -21.02 10.38
N ASN A 359 14.58 -21.06 11.71
CA ASN A 359 14.13 -19.94 12.55
C ASN A 359 15.29 -19.04 13.04
N GLY A 360 16.54 -19.42 12.78
CA GLY A 360 17.72 -18.63 13.13
C GLY A 360 17.80 -17.35 12.34
N THR A 361 18.23 -16.27 12.97
CA THR A 361 18.54 -15.00 12.32
C THR A 361 19.85 -15.08 11.55
N VAL A 362 20.07 -14.15 10.61
CA VAL A 362 21.21 -14.16 9.69
C VAL A 362 22.09 -12.97 10.00
N SER A 363 23.36 -13.21 10.38
CA SER A 363 24.36 -12.15 10.48
C SER A 363 24.93 -11.78 9.12
N THR A 364 25.52 -10.59 9.00
CA THR A 364 26.16 -10.13 7.76
C THR A 364 27.28 -11.08 7.31
N VAL A 365 28.07 -11.61 8.25
CA VAL A 365 29.10 -12.62 7.95
C VAL A 365 28.49 -13.91 7.40
N ARG A 366 27.45 -14.47 8.05
CA ARG A 366 26.82 -15.72 7.58
C ARG A 366 26.12 -15.51 6.23
N PHE A 367 25.63 -14.30 5.99
CA PHE A 367 25.08 -13.96 4.68
C PHE A 367 26.19 -13.89 3.61
N ALA A 368 27.34 -13.27 3.91
CA ALA A 368 28.49 -13.22 3.01
C ALA A 368 28.98 -14.63 2.63
N GLN A 369 29.07 -15.55 3.60
CA GLN A 369 29.39 -16.95 3.32
C GLN A 369 28.37 -17.60 2.38
N LEU A 370 27.06 -17.39 2.60
CA LEU A 370 26.02 -17.87 1.70
C LEU A 370 26.20 -17.32 0.27
N ILE A 371 26.47 -16.01 0.14
CA ILE A 371 26.71 -15.43 -1.19
C ILE A 371 27.90 -16.06 -1.88
N GLN A 372 28.98 -16.34 -1.15
CA GLN A 372 30.17 -17.04 -1.69
C GLN A 372 29.86 -18.48 -2.11
N GLU A 373 28.99 -19.19 -1.35
CA GLU A 373 28.50 -20.52 -1.71
C GLU A 373 27.61 -20.50 -2.98
N LEU A 374 26.81 -19.45 -3.16
CA LEU A 374 25.90 -19.28 -4.32
C LEU A 374 26.61 -18.77 -5.56
N TYR A 375 27.54 -17.86 -5.40
CA TYR A 375 28.27 -17.15 -6.44
C TYR A 375 29.74 -16.97 -6.03
N PRO A 376 30.57 -17.99 -6.22
CA PRO A 376 31.98 -17.91 -5.86
C PRO A 376 32.69 -16.77 -6.61
N VAL A 377 33.19 -15.79 -5.87
CA VAL A 377 33.96 -14.66 -6.39
C VAL A 377 35.25 -14.55 -5.59
N THR A 378 36.38 -14.55 -6.29
CA THR A 378 37.68 -14.30 -5.67
C THR A 378 37.97 -12.79 -5.64
N ILE A 379 38.43 -12.30 -4.50
CA ILE A 379 38.98 -10.97 -4.33
C ILE A 379 40.51 -11.10 -4.24
N ALA A 380 41.23 -10.19 -4.84
CA ALA A 380 42.72 -10.21 -4.77
C ALA A 380 43.18 -9.98 -3.32
N ASP A 381 44.22 -10.72 -2.88
CA ASP A 381 44.67 -10.73 -1.49
C ASP A 381 45.03 -9.31 -0.97
N ASP A 382 45.61 -8.48 -1.82
CA ASP A 382 45.95 -7.10 -1.51
C ASP A 382 44.72 -6.20 -1.27
N LYS A 383 43.53 -6.63 -1.70
CA LYS A 383 42.27 -5.92 -1.55
C LYS A 383 41.45 -6.36 -0.34
N ILE A 384 41.75 -7.52 0.24
CA ILE A 384 41.01 -8.05 1.41
C ILE A 384 41.18 -7.10 2.59
N GLU A 385 42.40 -6.71 2.95
CA GLU A 385 42.67 -5.83 4.07
C GLU A 385 42.12 -4.40 3.86
N GLU A 386 42.16 -3.90 2.62
CA GLU A 386 41.56 -2.62 2.26
C GLU A 386 40.02 -2.67 2.48
N ALA A 387 39.36 -3.72 1.99
CA ALA A 387 37.89 -3.90 2.13
C ALA A 387 37.45 -4.03 3.59
N LEU A 388 38.25 -4.72 4.42
CA LEU A 388 37.94 -4.98 5.82
C LEU A 388 38.38 -3.85 6.78
N SER A 389 39.14 -2.87 6.31
CA SER A 389 39.71 -1.82 7.16
C SER A 389 38.69 -0.99 7.95
N ALA A 390 37.47 -0.83 7.41
CA ALA A 390 36.36 -0.12 8.06
C ALA A 390 35.34 -1.07 8.71
N CYS A 391 35.65 -2.37 8.78
CA CYS A 391 34.73 -3.38 9.32
C CYS A 391 34.99 -3.65 10.80
N THR A 392 33.96 -4.06 11.53
CA THR A 392 34.01 -4.43 12.95
C THR A 392 33.44 -5.85 13.16
N GLY A 393 33.82 -6.49 14.27
CA GLY A 393 33.32 -7.84 14.60
C GLY A 393 33.89 -8.93 13.69
N ILE A 394 35.15 -8.74 13.22
CA ILE A 394 35.85 -9.63 12.28
C ILE A 394 37.09 -10.31 12.90
N GLU A 395 37.33 -10.10 14.18
CA GLU A 395 38.62 -10.40 14.87
C GLU A 395 38.93 -11.90 14.89
N ASN A 396 37.93 -12.75 14.86
CA ASN A 396 38.08 -14.21 15.00
C ASN A 396 37.60 -14.99 13.76
N MET A 397 37.57 -14.36 12.58
CA MET A 397 37.15 -15.00 11.34
C MET A 397 38.29 -15.85 10.76
N SER A 398 37.93 -17.03 10.20
CA SER A 398 38.85 -17.79 9.36
C SER A 398 39.22 -17.02 8.10
N GLU A 399 40.34 -17.36 7.45
CA GLU A 399 40.78 -16.74 6.23
C GLU A 399 39.71 -16.80 5.13
N GLU A 400 39.10 -17.97 4.91
CA GLU A 400 37.99 -18.16 3.99
C GLU A 400 36.79 -17.25 4.29
N THR A 401 36.44 -17.09 5.57
CA THR A 401 35.34 -16.19 6.00
C THR A 401 35.70 -14.74 5.77
N ARG A 402 36.96 -14.34 5.99
CA ARG A 402 37.45 -12.98 5.72
C ARG A 402 37.39 -12.65 4.23
N GLU A 403 37.80 -13.57 3.36
CA GLU A 403 37.69 -13.43 1.91
C GLU A 403 36.22 -13.26 1.46
N ALA A 404 35.33 -14.15 1.89
CA ALA A 404 33.91 -14.06 1.59
C ALA A 404 33.29 -12.73 2.08
N TYR A 405 33.66 -12.29 3.29
CA TYR A 405 33.14 -11.05 3.86
C TYR A 405 33.73 -9.82 3.17
N ALA A 406 35.02 -9.82 2.83
CA ALA A 406 35.65 -8.75 2.05
C ALA A 406 35.00 -8.60 0.67
N SER A 407 34.77 -9.70 -0.02
CA SER A 407 34.06 -9.73 -1.30
C SER A 407 32.63 -9.13 -1.17
N PHE A 408 31.90 -9.48 -0.12
CA PHE A 408 30.57 -8.95 0.14
C PHE A 408 30.57 -7.43 0.41
N VAL A 409 31.42 -6.94 1.33
CA VAL A 409 31.41 -5.52 1.74
C VAL A 409 32.00 -4.57 0.70
N SER A 410 32.89 -5.05 -0.17
CA SER A 410 33.39 -4.30 -1.32
C SER A 410 32.44 -4.28 -2.51
N GLY A 411 31.48 -5.20 -2.53
CA GLY A 411 30.51 -5.36 -3.61
C GLY A 411 29.25 -4.52 -3.46
N THR A 412 28.42 -4.58 -4.49
CA THR A 412 27.14 -3.86 -4.55
C THR A 412 26.06 -4.43 -3.64
N LEU A 413 26.24 -5.64 -3.10
CA LEU A 413 25.29 -6.33 -2.24
C LEU A 413 25.29 -5.78 -0.79
N ALA A 414 26.35 -5.11 -0.34
CA ALA A 414 26.35 -4.35 0.90
C ALA A 414 25.50 -3.08 0.71
N VAL A 415 24.22 -3.16 1.07
CA VAL A 415 23.22 -2.13 0.76
C VAL A 415 23.29 -0.87 1.60
N ASP A 416 23.99 -0.92 2.75
CA ASP A 416 24.26 0.22 3.62
C ASP A 416 25.45 -0.07 4.57
N ASP A 417 25.91 0.96 5.28
CA ASP A 417 27.10 0.89 6.16
C ASP A 417 26.93 -0.10 7.32
N SER A 418 25.73 -0.47 7.73
CA SER A 418 25.56 -1.46 8.80
C SER A 418 26.02 -2.86 8.36
N CYS A 419 26.12 -3.12 7.07
CA CYS A 419 26.71 -4.34 6.52
C CYS A 419 28.22 -4.50 6.84
N LYS A 420 28.91 -3.43 7.26
CA LYS A 420 30.30 -3.45 7.68
C LYS A 420 30.54 -3.96 9.11
N ALA A 421 29.46 -4.24 9.85
CA ALA A 421 29.54 -4.86 11.17
C ALA A 421 29.23 -6.36 11.06
N GLY A 422 30.24 -7.23 11.20
CA GLY A 422 30.15 -8.67 10.97
C GLY A 422 29.08 -9.39 11.82
N ASN A 423 28.84 -8.92 13.04
CA ASN A 423 27.82 -9.47 13.96
C ASN A 423 26.44 -8.86 13.75
N GLN A 424 26.29 -7.81 12.92
CA GLN A 424 25.02 -7.18 12.65
C GLN A 424 24.07 -8.20 12.01
N LEU A 425 22.83 -8.22 12.45
CA LEU A 425 21.81 -9.07 11.83
C LEU A 425 21.23 -8.38 10.59
N ILE A 426 21.12 -9.13 9.52
CA ILE A 426 20.43 -8.68 8.31
C ILE A 426 18.96 -8.44 8.65
N THR A 427 18.47 -7.25 8.36
CA THR A 427 17.05 -6.91 8.53
C THR A 427 16.23 -7.32 7.31
N ARG A 428 14.91 -7.42 7.47
CA ARG A 428 14.01 -7.73 6.35
C ARG A 428 14.09 -6.69 5.23
N GLY A 429 14.22 -5.40 5.59
CA GLY A 429 14.39 -4.33 4.61
C GLY A 429 15.72 -4.42 3.86
N GLN A 430 16.82 -4.76 4.53
CA GLN A 430 18.10 -5.03 3.86
C GLN A 430 17.99 -6.24 2.95
N ALA A 431 17.41 -7.34 3.42
CA ALA A 431 17.20 -8.55 2.63
C ALA A 431 16.37 -8.27 1.35
N LEU A 432 15.37 -7.41 1.44
CA LEU A 432 14.57 -6.96 0.29
C LEU A 432 15.44 -6.27 -0.78
N LEU A 433 16.27 -5.30 -0.36
CA LEU A 433 17.19 -4.61 -1.27
C LEU A 433 18.29 -5.52 -1.81
N ILE A 434 18.77 -6.46 -0.98
CA ILE A 434 19.78 -7.44 -1.39
C ILE A 434 19.19 -8.40 -2.42
N ALA A 435 17.98 -8.91 -2.23
CA ALA A 435 17.34 -9.82 -3.18
C ALA A 435 17.15 -9.16 -4.56
N ASP A 436 16.78 -7.87 -4.59
CA ASP A 436 16.70 -7.10 -5.82
C ASP A 436 18.05 -6.96 -6.53
N LYS A 437 19.07 -6.54 -5.78
CA LYS A 437 20.44 -6.43 -6.32
C LYS A 437 21.04 -7.79 -6.71
N LEU A 438 20.71 -8.85 -5.98
CA LEU A 438 21.21 -10.18 -6.28
C LEU A 438 20.66 -10.73 -7.61
N ALA A 439 19.43 -10.40 -7.94
CA ALA A 439 18.87 -10.74 -9.24
C ALA A 439 19.66 -10.09 -10.39
N ASP A 440 20.12 -8.84 -10.24
CA ASP A 440 21.00 -8.16 -11.20
C ASP A 440 22.44 -8.72 -11.18
N TYR A 441 22.96 -9.00 -9.98
CA TYR A 441 24.31 -9.57 -9.80
C TYR A 441 24.44 -10.93 -10.48
N GLN A 442 23.48 -11.83 -10.30
CA GLN A 442 23.41 -13.13 -10.96
C GLN A 442 23.55 -13.02 -12.48
N MET A 443 22.85 -12.06 -13.07
CA MET A 443 22.88 -11.90 -14.52
C MET A 443 24.26 -11.50 -15.03
N ASN A 444 24.95 -10.63 -14.28
CA ASN A 444 26.32 -10.23 -14.60
C ASN A 444 27.30 -11.40 -14.40
N TYR A 445 27.16 -12.14 -13.29
CA TYR A 445 27.99 -13.32 -13.00
C TYR A 445 27.88 -14.38 -14.08
N LEU A 446 26.66 -14.74 -14.49
CA LEU A 446 26.44 -15.71 -15.58
C LEU A 446 27.01 -15.22 -16.91
N ALA A 447 26.87 -13.93 -17.23
CA ALA A 447 27.43 -13.37 -18.45
C ALA A 447 28.97 -13.44 -18.50
N GLU A 448 29.64 -13.26 -17.35
CA GLU A 448 31.11 -13.31 -17.26
C GLU A 448 31.67 -14.73 -17.27
N HIS A 449 30.96 -15.69 -16.67
CA HIS A 449 31.46 -17.05 -16.46
C HIS A 449 30.98 -18.12 -17.47
N THR A 450 29.91 -17.84 -18.22
CA THR A 450 29.33 -18.81 -19.15
C THR A 450 29.48 -18.45 -20.63
N GLN A 451 30.17 -17.34 -20.97
CA GLN A 451 30.26 -16.79 -22.34
C GLN A 451 28.89 -16.54 -23.00
N THR A 452 27.82 -16.52 -22.21
CA THR A 452 26.48 -16.19 -22.67
C THR A 452 26.36 -14.68 -22.84
N GLN A 453 25.66 -14.22 -23.88
CA GLN A 453 25.36 -12.80 -24.03
C GLN A 453 24.65 -12.31 -22.76
N LYS A 454 25.00 -11.11 -22.28
CA LYS A 454 24.30 -10.45 -21.17
C LYS A 454 22.80 -10.63 -21.36
N ALA A 455 22.17 -11.32 -20.41
CA ALA A 455 20.73 -11.48 -20.47
C ALA A 455 20.07 -10.09 -20.42
N GLU A 456 19.13 -9.84 -21.32
CA GLU A 456 18.41 -8.57 -21.38
C GLU A 456 17.29 -8.48 -20.32
N VAL A 457 17.02 -9.60 -19.62
CA VAL A 457 15.91 -9.76 -18.70
C VAL A 457 16.29 -10.60 -17.49
N ARG A 458 15.69 -10.31 -16.34
CA ARG A 458 15.74 -11.12 -15.12
C ARG A 458 14.36 -11.73 -14.84
N GLN A 459 14.35 -12.95 -14.31
CA GLN A 459 13.12 -13.65 -13.95
C GLN A 459 13.02 -13.81 -12.43
N ILE A 460 11.87 -13.45 -11.89
CA ILE A 460 11.56 -13.57 -10.46
C ILE A 460 10.23 -14.31 -10.34
N SER A 461 10.24 -15.42 -9.60
CA SER A 461 9.09 -16.30 -9.42
C SER A 461 8.56 -16.24 -7.99
N GLY A 462 7.24 -16.38 -7.83
CA GLY A 462 6.58 -16.47 -6.54
C GLY A 462 5.35 -17.38 -6.62
N GLU A 463 4.59 -17.45 -5.54
CA GLU A 463 3.42 -18.33 -5.42
C GLU A 463 2.41 -18.16 -6.58
N TYR A 464 2.29 -16.96 -7.13
CA TYR A 464 1.29 -16.62 -8.16
C TYR A 464 1.87 -16.48 -9.57
N GLY A 465 3.11 -16.90 -9.80
CA GLY A 465 3.73 -16.90 -11.12
C GLY A 465 5.15 -16.36 -11.17
N THR A 466 5.60 -16.11 -12.39
CA THR A 466 6.92 -15.55 -12.70
C THR A 466 6.76 -14.22 -13.41
N ILE A 467 7.49 -13.20 -12.99
CA ILE A 467 7.64 -11.96 -13.74
C ILE A 467 9.00 -11.92 -14.39
N THR A 468 9.04 -11.33 -15.57
CA THR A 468 10.27 -11.10 -16.33
C THR A 468 10.53 -9.60 -16.37
N LEU A 469 11.65 -9.17 -15.82
CA LEU A 469 12.03 -7.77 -15.70
C LEU A 469 13.23 -7.47 -16.61
N PRO A 470 13.29 -6.29 -17.23
CA PRO A 470 14.47 -5.91 -17.99
C PRO A 470 15.68 -5.70 -17.07
N ALA A 471 16.87 -6.03 -17.55
CA ALA A 471 18.13 -5.73 -16.86
C ALA A 471 18.43 -4.23 -16.94
N MET A 472 17.77 -3.42 -16.10
CA MET A 472 17.95 -1.98 -16.05
C MET A 472 17.82 -1.45 -14.62
N SER A 473 18.28 -0.22 -14.38
CA SER A 473 18.11 0.41 -13.07
C SER A 473 16.62 0.52 -12.73
N TYR A 474 16.28 0.35 -11.46
CA TYR A 474 14.91 0.43 -10.95
C TYR A 474 14.16 1.72 -11.39
N THR A 475 14.84 2.88 -11.34
CA THR A 475 14.27 4.15 -11.77
C THR A 475 13.89 4.17 -13.26
N THR A 476 14.71 3.55 -14.10
CA THR A 476 14.45 3.43 -15.54
C THR A 476 13.34 2.43 -15.82
N PHE A 477 13.28 1.34 -15.04
CA PHE A 477 12.22 0.34 -15.12
C PHE A 477 10.86 0.94 -14.73
N ASN A 478 10.76 1.64 -13.61
CA ASN A 478 9.49 2.24 -13.16
C ASN A 478 8.93 3.22 -14.19
N LYS A 479 9.78 4.04 -14.80
CA LYS A 479 9.33 4.95 -15.85
C LYS A 479 8.77 4.18 -17.04
N LYS A 480 9.48 3.19 -17.56
CA LYS A 480 9.04 2.36 -18.69
C LYS A 480 7.81 1.51 -18.36
N TRP A 481 7.69 1.04 -17.11
CA TRP A 481 6.54 0.29 -16.65
C TRP A 481 5.29 1.17 -16.56
N ALA A 482 5.41 2.38 -16.01
CA ALA A 482 4.31 3.34 -15.97
C ALA A 482 3.83 3.73 -17.38
N ASP A 483 4.75 3.96 -18.31
CA ASP A 483 4.46 4.26 -19.70
C ASP A 483 3.76 3.07 -20.40
N SER A 484 4.22 1.83 -20.15
CA SER A 484 3.62 0.60 -20.69
C SER A 484 2.22 0.33 -20.12
N LEU A 485 1.99 0.59 -18.83
CA LEU A 485 0.65 0.47 -18.22
C LEU A 485 -0.31 1.52 -18.77
N ALA A 486 0.16 2.74 -19.05
CA ALA A 486 -0.65 3.78 -19.67
C ALA A 486 -1.06 3.39 -21.11
N GLU A 487 -0.13 2.84 -21.89
CA GLU A 487 -0.37 2.35 -23.24
C GLU A 487 -1.34 1.16 -23.26
N GLN A 488 -1.18 0.18 -22.35
CA GLN A 488 -2.11 -0.94 -22.21
C GLN A 488 -3.52 -0.51 -21.83
N LYS A 489 -3.63 0.51 -20.98
CA LYS A 489 -4.93 1.08 -20.59
C LYS A 489 -5.61 1.77 -21.77
N GLU A 490 -4.87 2.49 -22.60
CA GLU A 490 -5.38 3.12 -23.83
C GLU A 490 -5.84 2.07 -24.85
N ILE A 491 -5.09 0.98 -25.00
CA ILE A 491 -5.46 -0.15 -25.87
C ILE A 491 -6.75 -0.83 -25.36
N GLN A 492 -6.89 -1.05 -24.06
CA GLN A 492 -8.10 -1.64 -23.48
C GLN A 492 -9.32 -0.72 -23.64
N GLU A 493 -9.14 0.59 -23.49
CA GLU A 493 -10.20 1.56 -23.73
C GLU A 493 -10.64 1.58 -25.21
N LYS A 494 -9.71 1.50 -26.15
CA LYS A 494 -10.00 1.39 -27.59
C LYS A 494 -10.73 0.09 -27.94
N LEU A 495 -10.31 -1.05 -27.37
CA LEU A 495 -10.96 -2.34 -27.55
C LEU A 495 -12.39 -2.36 -27.00
N SER A 496 -12.62 -1.76 -25.83
CA SER A 496 -13.96 -1.67 -25.22
C SER A 496 -14.91 -0.78 -26.03
N GLN A 497 -14.40 0.31 -26.60
CA GLN A 497 -15.17 1.20 -27.49
C GLN A 497 -15.55 0.49 -28.79
N THR A 498 -14.62 -0.28 -29.37
CA THR A 498 -14.86 -1.06 -30.59
C THR A 498 -15.90 -2.17 -30.35
N THR A 499 -15.84 -2.83 -29.20
CA THR A 499 -16.82 -3.87 -28.82
C THR A 499 -18.22 -3.27 -28.64
N THR A 500 -18.32 -2.08 -28.03
CA THR A 500 -19.59 -1.36 -27.83
C THR A 500 -20.18 -0.87 -29.15
N GLN A 501 -19.35 -0.43 -30.10
CA GLN A 501 -19.79 -0.04 -31.46
C GLN A 501 -20.29 -1.23 -32.27
N ASN A 502 -19.60 -2.38 -32.19
CA ASN A 502 -20.02 -3.60 -32.85
C ASN A 502 -21.31 -4.19 -32.26
N GLN A 503 -21.53 -4.07 -30.95
CA GLN A 503 -22.80 -4.44 -30.34
C GLN A 503 -23.95 -3.53 -30.81
N LYS A 504 -23.76 -2.23 -30.85
CA LYS A 504 -24.77 -1.28 -31.36
C LYS A 504 -25.10 -1.54 -32.84
N LYS A 505 -24.12 -1.90 -33.65
CA LYS A 505 -24.33 -2.24 -35.06
C LYS A 505 -25.13 -3.56 -35.22
N ASN A 506 -24.83 -4.57 -34.42
CA ASN A 506 -25.57 -5.83 -34.41
C ASN A 506 -27.01 -5.67 -33.90
N ASP A 507 -27.23 -4.78 -32.93
CA ASP A 507 -28.58 -4.51 -32.41
C ASP A 507 -29.43 -3.68 -33.40
N SER A 508 -28.82 -2.76 -34.18
CA SER A 508 -29.49 -2.05 -35.27
C SER A 508 -29.84 -2.98 -36.42
N GLU A 509 -28.95 -3.90 -36.81
CA GLU A 509 -29.24 -4.90 -37.86
C GLU A 509 -30.31 -5.94 -37.44
N LYS A 510 -30.47 -6.18 -36.13
CA LYS A 510 -31.54 -7.02 -35.60
C LYS A 510 -32.91 -6.29 -35.59
N SER A 511 -32.91 -4.99 -35.30
CA SER A 511 -34.12 -4.17 -35.33
C SER A 511 -34.66 -4.00 -36.75
N ASP A 512 -33.77 -3.81 -37.75
CA ASP A 512 -34.19 -3.72 -39.16
C ASP A 512 -34.71 -5.05 -39.73
N LYS A 513 -34.19 -6.20 -39.26
CA LYS A 513 -34.72 -7.52 -39.64
C LYS A 513 -36.06 -7.89 -38.97
N SER A 514 -36.39 -7.25 -37.85
CA SER A 514 -37.71 -7.44 -37.20
C SER A 514 -38.81 -6.57 -37.81
N SER A 515 -38.48 -5.42 -38.38
CA SER A 515 -39.43 -4.56 -39.08
C SER A 515 -39.84 -5.09 -40.46
N ILE A 516 -39.00 -5.89 -41.12
CA ILE A 516 -39.30 -6.50 -42.44
C ILE A 516 -40.18 -7.77 -42.32
N LYS A 517 -40.31 -8.35 -41.10
CA LYS A 517 -41.18 -9.53 -40.89
C LYS A 517 -42.63 -9.22 -40.52
N ASN A 518 -43.00 -7.96 -40.34
CA ASN A 518 -44.36 -7.53 -39.99
C ASN A 518 -45.11 -6.89 -41.17
N GLU A 519 -44.60 -6.95 -42.41
CA GLU A 519 -45.25 -6.46 -43.62
C GLU A 519 -45.48 -7.55 -44.68
N ASN A 520 -45.65 -8.84 -44.26
CA ASN A 520 -46.18 -9.88 -45.16
C ASN A 520 -47.22 -10.70 -44.46
#